data_35a36e9222a3852ea30de32a17a4fa25
#
_entry.id   35a36e9222a3852ea30de32a17a4fa25
#
_cell.length_a   1.000
_cell.length_b   1.000
_cell.length_c   1.000
_cell.angle_alpha   90.00
_cell.angle_beta   90.00
_cell.angle_gamma   90.00
#
_symmetry.space_group_name_H-M   'P 1'
#
loop_
_entity.id
_entity.type
_entity.pdbx_description
1 polymer ?
#
loop_
_entity_poly.entity_id
_entity_poly.type
_entity_poly.pdbx_seq_one_letter_code
_entity_poly.pdbx_strand_id
1 'polypeptide(L)'
;LHPRVRRQRQMCIRDSYYSIADWNNNDYWWDYFPPKDRNINYPPEMFPEKWQRLNDFINNQLNELTGGKYGNLGMLWFDLCDASPDRHPQWERFAKTVRTNQPGIMMVARHTNTIYENYRTPEQKIPDRALDYPWEACMTMATQWSYKPDDSYKSTHDILTTLVQIVSRGGNFLLNVGPGPDGELAPEAYQRLKEIGDWMQVNSEGIHGTKAIAPYKEDRIAFTSKDNNVYAFYLNAKDEYMPSVVKIRSFVPVSAKSVFLMGHNRPLKWKKTGDGIEIIIPESVRKNPPCDLVWGFKLKIK
;
A
#
# COMPACT_ATOMS: atom_id res chain seq x y z
N LEU A 1 -28.14 6.79 5.07
CA LEU A 1 -26.73 6.37 5.18
C LEU A 1 -26.01 7.25 6.20
N HIS A 2 -25.35 6.63 7.19
CA HIS A 2 -24.70 7.31 8.30
C HIS A 2 -23.64 8.31 7.79
N PRO A 3 -23.52 9.54 8.33
CA PRO A 3 -22.57 10.56 7.83
C PRO A 3 -21.11 10.10 7.77
N ARG A 4 -20.69 9.15 8.63
CA ARG A 4 -19.35 8.56 8.61
C ARG A 4 -19.10 7.70 7.37
N VAL A 5 -20.10 6.92 6.94
CA VAL A 5 -20.01 6.06 5.73
C VAL A 5 -19.94 6.93 4.48
N ARG A 6 -20.63 8.07 4.45
CA ARG A 6 -20.58 9.03 3.36
C ARG A 6 -19.20 9.72 3.25
N ARG A 7 -18.56 10.06 4.39
CA ARG A 7 -17.19 10.61 4.40
C ARG A 7 -16.15 9.58 3.95
N GLN A 8 -16.30 8.33 4.35
CA GLN A 8 -15.39 7.25 3.96
C GLN A 8 -15.50 6.93 2.46
N ARG A 9 -16.72 6.90 1.91
CA ARG A 9 -16.94 6.80 0.45
C ARG A 9 -16.39 8.01 -0.32
N GLN A 10 -16.44 9.21 0.25
CA GLN A 10 -15.89 10.42 -0.37
C GLN A 10 -14.35 10.44 -0.36
N MET A 11 -13.68 9.76 0.56
CA MET A 11 -12.22 9.64 0.53
C MET A 11 -11.73 8.78 -0.65
N CYS A 12 -12.42 7.68 -0.96
CA CYS A 12 -12.08 6.82 -2.10
C CYS A 12 -12.45 7.43 -3.47
N ILE A 13 -13.32 8.44 -3.53
CA ILE A 13 -13.73 9.13 -4.78
C ILE A 13 -12.81 10.33 -5.08
N ARG A 14 -11.86 10.65 -4.20
CA ARG A 14 -11.02 11.85 -4.29
C ARG A 14 -9.65 11.64 -4.92
N ASP A 15 -9.30 10.41 -5.24
CA ASP A 15 -8.02 10.11 -5.86
C ASP A 15 -8.24 9.85 -7.35
N SER A 16 -7.37 10.40 -8.18
CA SER A 16 -7.42 10.23 -9.63
C SER A 16 -6.15 9.55 -10.11
N TYR A 17 -6.32 8.42 -10.79
CA TYR A 17 -5.26 7.78 -11.55
C TYR A 17 -5.17 8.44 -12.93
N TYR A 18 -3.97 8.80 -13.34
CA TYR A 18 -3.71 9.47 -14.61
C TYR A 18 -2.53 8.82 -15.33
N SER A 19 -2.78 8.20 -16.47
CA SER A 19 -1.72 7.66 -17.33
C SER A 19 -1.12 8.79 -18.19
N ILE A 20 0.20 8.94 -18.13
CA ILE A 20 0.93 9.85 -19.02
C ILE A 20 1.01 9.26 -20.43
N ALA A 21 1.12 7.93 -20.53
CA ALA A 21 1.13 7.24 -21.81
C ALA A 21 -0.28 7.24 -22.44
N ASP A 22 -0.41 7.92 -23.56
CA ASP A 22 -1.59 7.89 -24.41
C ASP A 22 -1.24 7.31 -25.78
N TRP A 23 -1.32 6.00 -25.88
CA TRP A 23 -0.92 5.25 -27.08
C TRP A 23 -1.81 5.52 -28.28
N ASN A 24 -2.95 6.15 -28.10
CA ASN A 24 -3.85 6.54 -29.17
C ASN A 24 -3.64 8.01 -29.62
N ASN A 25 -2.86 8.78 -28.88
CA ASN A 25 -2.57 10.17 -29.21
C ASN A 25 -1.46 10.23 -30.27
N ASN A 26 -1.71 10.92 -31.39
CA ASN A 26 -0.76 11.05 -32.49
C ASN A 26 0.50 11.87 -32.15
N ASP A 27 0.47 12.60 -31.07
CA ASP A 27 1.61 13.37 -30.56
C ASP A 27 2.40 12.63 -29.46
N TYR A 28 1.89 11.46 -28.98
CA TYR A 28 2.61 10.62 -28.03
C TYR A 28 3.67 9.81 -28.77
N TRP A 29 4.90 9.88 -28.28
CA TRP A 29 6.00 9.09 -28.79
C TRP A 29 6.37 7.95 -27.81
N TRP A 30 6.56 6.74 -28.36
CA TRP A 30 6.96 5.59 -27.60
C TRP A 30 7.97 4.75 -28.39
N ASP A 31 9.14 4.44 -27.81
CA ASP A 31 10.23 3.71 -28.44
C ASP A 31 10.12 2.20 -28.31
N TYR A 32 9.37 1.74 -27.30
CA TYR A 32 9.42 0.34 -26.86
C TYR A 32 8.41 -0.59 -27.55
N PHE A 33 7.27 -0.10 -27.96
CA PHE A 33 6.25 -0.84 -28.70
C PHE A 33 5.65 0.01 -29.80
N PRO A 34 6.13 -0.08 -31.01
CA PRO A 34 5.31 0.36 -32.10
C PRO A 34 4.38 -0.78 -32.51
N PRO A 35 3.09 -0.72 -32.31
CA PRO A 35 2.25 -1.17 -33.38
C PRO A 35 2.58 -0.24 -34.53
N LYS A 36 3.38 -0.73 -35.48
CA LYS A 36 3.90 0.05 -36.62
C LYS A 36 2.82 0.77 -37.44
N ASP A 37 1.57 0.50 -37.14
CA ASP A 37 0.38 0.94 -37.85
C ASP A 37 -0.38 2.08 -37.17
N ARG A 38 -0.11 2.43 -35.91
CA ARG A 38 -0.93 3.41 -35.17
C ARG A 38 -0.20 4.67 -34.76
N ASN A 39 1.08 4.59 -34.42
CA ASN A 39 1.88 5.76 -34.07
C ASN A 39 3.18 5.71 -34.84
N ILE A 40 3.36 6.67 -35.72
CA ILE A 40 4.66 6.94 -36.29
C ILE A 40 5.47 7.54 -35.14
N ASN A 41 6.37 6.73 -34.59
CA ASN A 41 7.27 7.15 -33.51
C ASN A 41 8.24 8.19 -34.06
N TYR A 42 8.09 9.39 -33.59
CA TYR A 42 9.03 10.47 -33.90
C TYR A 42 9.90 10.73 -32.67
N PRO A 43 11.22 10.69 -32.77
CA PRO A 43 12.06 11.23 -31.71
C PRO A 43 11.60 12.67 -31.38
N PRO A 44 11.44 13.03 -30.10
CA PRO A 44 11.01 14.38 -29.71
C PRO A 44 11.92 15.48 -30.28
N GLU A 45 13.21 15.17 -30.48
CA GLU A 45 14.21 16.07 -31.03
C GLU A 45 13.92 16.42 -32.50
N MET A 46 13.31 15.50 -33.28
CA MET A 46 12.94 15.72 -34.65
C MET A 46 11.61 16.48 -34.81
N PHE A 47 10.71 16.32 -33.81
CA PHE A 47 9.36 16.90 -33.86
C PHE A 47 8.99 17.49 -32.48
N PRO A 48 9.74 18.47 -31.97
CA PRO A 48 9.53 19.03 -30.63
C PRO A 48 8.14 19.65 -30.45
N GLU A 49 7.53 20.11 -31.54
CA GLU A 49 6.17 20.67 -31.53
C GLU A 49 5.11 19.61 -31.21
N LYS A 50 5.32 18.34 -31.58
CA LYS A 50 4.41 17.24 -31.19
C LYS A 50 4.47 16.97 -29.68
N TRP A 51 5.69 16.89 -29.17
CA TRP A 51 5.89 16.71 -27.74
C TRP A 51 5.32 17.89 -26.92
N GLN A 52 5.47 19.09 -27.43
CA GLN A 52 4.87 20.27 -26.78
C GLN A 52 3.34 20.20 -26.80
N ARG A 53 2.70 19.84 -27.94
CA ARG A 53 1.23 19.68 -28.00
C ARG A 53 0.73 18.59 -27.03
N LEU A 54 1.45 17.46 -26.91
CA LEU A 54 1.11 16.44 -25.93
C LEU A 54 1.17 17.00 -24.50
N ASN A 55 2.24 17.70 -24.13
CA ASN A 55 2.36 18.30 -22.80
C ASN A 55 1.29 19.40 -22.58
N ASP A 56 0.90 20.14 -23.60
CA ASP A 56 -0.22 21.11 -23.52
C ASP A 56 -1.55 20.37 -23.29
N PHE A 57 -1.79 19.29 -24.00
CA PHE A 57 -2.97 18.46 -23.84
C PHE A 57 -3.05 17.88 -22.41
N ILE A 58 -1.98 17.27 -21.91
CA ILE A 58 -1.89 16.76 -20.53
C ILE A 58 -2.16 17.89 -19.53
N ASN A 59 -1.48 19.03 -19.68
CA ASN A 59 -1.65 20.14 -18.74
C ASN A 59 -3.09 20.70 -18.74
N ASN A 60 -3.75 20.71 -19.87
CA ASN A 60 -5.15 21.14 -19.99
C ASN A 60 -6.09 20.14 -19.29
N GLN A 61 -5.86 18.84 -19.45
CA GLN A 61 -6.62 17.81 -18.71
C GLN A 61 -6.38 17.92 -17.19
N LEU A 62 -5.15 18.14 -16.75
CA LEU A 62 -4.85 18.35 -15.33
C LEU A 62 -5.53 19.60 -14.77
N ASN A 63 -5.56 20.68 -15.56
CA ASN A 63 -6.29 21.89 -15.20
C ASN A 63 -7.80 21.65 -15.12
N GLU A 64 -8.38 20.85 -16.01
CA GLU A 64 -9.80 20.48 -15.96
C GLU A 64 -10.09 19.62 -14.70
N LEU A 65 -9.28 18.59 -14.44
CA LEU A 65 -9.45 17.70 -13.30
C LEU A 65 -9.34 18.43 -11.95
N THR A 66 -8.41 19.38 -11.84
CA THR A 66 -8.13 20.07 -10.58
C THR A 66 -8.83 21.42 -10.45
N GLY A 67 -9.39 21.97 -11.53
CA GLY A 67 -10.03 23.29 -11.59
C GLY A 67 -11.37 23.42 -10.85
N GLY A 68 -11.77 22.42 -10.07
CA GLY A 68 -12.96 22.47 -9.20
C GLY A 68 -14.22 21.86 -9.80
N LYS A 69 -14.27 21.56 -11.11
CA LYS A 69 -15.44 20.95 -11.78
C LYS A 69 -15.83 19.60 -11.15
N TYR A 70 -14.86 18.82 -10.73
CA TYR A 70 -15.06 17.50 -10.13
C TYR A 70 -14.89 17.50 -8.59
N GLY A 71 -14.76 18.69 -7.99
CA GLY A 71 -14.48 18.87 -6.57
C GLY A 71 -12.98 18.74 -6.25
N ASN A 72 -12.67 18.63 -4.95
CA ASN A 72 -11.29 18.52 -4.50
C ASN A 72 -10.79 17.09 -4.59
N LEU A 73 -9.69 16.88 -5.30
CA LEU A 73 -8.95 15.62 -5.32
C LEU A 73 -8.01 15.56 -4.11
N GLY A 74 -7.90 14.39 -3.50
CA GLY A 74 -6.90 14.14 -2.45
C GLY A 74 -5.53 13.85 -3.06
N MET A 75 -5.52 13.18 -4.23
CA MET A 75 -4.30 12.71 -4.87
C MET A 75 -4.44 12.64 -6.40
N LEU A 76 -3.34 12.90 -7.09
CA LEU A 76 -3.09 12.53 -8.47
C LEU A 76 -2.01 11.46 -8.53
N TRP A 77 -2.40 10.28 -8.99
CA TRP A 77 -1.54 9.14 -9.14
C TRP A 77 -1.15 8.96 -10.61
N PHE A 78 0.03 9.45 -10.98
CA PHE A 78 0.54 9.37 -12.35
C PHE A 78 1.21 8.03 -12.59
N ASP A 79 0.89 7.42 -13.73
CA ASP A 79 1.47 6.15 -14.18
C ASP A 79 2.06 6.25 -15.58
N LEU A 80 2.86 5.22 -15.92
CA LEU A 80 3.56 5.13 -17.19
C LEU A 80 4.36 6.42 -17.49
N CYS A 81 5.08 6.86 -16.46
CA CYS A 81 5.87 8.09 -16.49
C CYS A 81 7.31 7.89 -16.98
N ASP A 82 7.72 6.65 -17.17
CA ASP A 82 9.10 6.22 -17.52
C ASP A 82 9.38 6.40 -19.03
N ALA A 83 8.73 7.36 -19.64
CA ALA A 83 9.22 7.79 -20.93
C ALA A 83 10.73 8.02 -20.81
N SER A 84 11.50 7.50 -21.78
CA SER A 84 12.96 7.59 -21.90
C SER A 84 13.55 8.83 -21.22
N PRO A 85 14.77 8.75 -20.64
CA PRO A 85 15.41 9.88 -19.96
C PRO A 85 15.40 11.20 -20.74
N ASP A 86 15.34 11.12 -22.06
CA ASP A 86 15.33 12.27 -22.96
C ASP A 86 13.93 12.88 -23.19
N ARG A 87 12.89 12.33 -22.54
CA ARG A 87 11.48 12.69 -22.76
C ARG A 87 10.75 12.95 -21.48
N HIS A 88 11.28 13.83 -20.70
CA HIS A 88 10.64 14.20 -19.46
C HIS A 88 9.33 14.96 -19.73
N PRO A 89 8.18 14.46 -19.23
CA PRO A 89 7.00 15.27 -19.10
C PRO A 89 7.35 16.57 -18.39
N GLN A 90 6.63 17.64 -18.66
CA GLN A 90 6.88 18.95 -18.05
C GLN A 90 6.40 18.98 -16.59
N TRP A 91 7.03 18.16 -15.73
CA TRP A 91 6.62 17.95 -14.33
C TRP A 91 6.51 19.23 -13.51
N GLU A 92 7.41 20.19 -13.73
CA GLU A 92 7.33 21.49 -13.06
C GLU A 92 6.04 22.21 -13.42
N ARG A 93 5.71 22.24 -14.71
CA ARG A 93 4.49 22.87 -15.23
C ARG A 93 3.25 22.16 -14.70
N PHE A 94 3.22 20.84 -14.75
CA PHE A 94 2.10 20.02 -14.26
C PHE A 94 1.90 20.23 -12.76
N ALA A 95 2.94 20.16 -11.98
CA ALA A 95 2.89 20.39 -10.53
C ALA A 95 2.43 21.82 -10.21
N LYS A 96 2.90 22.81 -10.95
CA LYS A 96 2.46 24.20 -10.80
C LYS A 96 0.96 24.34 -11.06
N THR A 97 0.45 23.81 -12.18
CA THR A 97 -0.99 23.85 -12.52
C THR A 97 -1.82 23.19 -11.42
N VAL A 98 -1.47 21.96 -11.07
CA VAL A 98 -2.20 21.15 -10.10
C VAL A 98 -2.24 21.81 -8.72
N ARG A 99 -1.09 22.27 -8.20
CA ARG A 99 -0.98 22.87 -6.88
C ARG A 99 -1.47 24.32 -6.81
N THR A 100 -1.52 25.01 -7.92
CA THR A 100 -2.21 26.33 -8.00
C THR A 100 -3.71 26.14 -7.84
N ASN A 101 -4.27 25.14 -8.49
CA ASN A 101 -5.70 24.85 -8.39
C ASN A 101 -6.08 24.22 -7.04
N GLN A 102 -5.26 23.29 -6.55
CA GLN A 102 -5.50 22.56 -5.29
C GLN A 102 -4.20 22.42 -4.47
N PRO A 103 -3.85 23.39 -3.62
CA PRO A 103 -2.56 23.43 -2.90
C PRO A 103 -2.28 22.22 -2.00
N GLY A 104 -3.33 21.56 -1.51
CA GLY A 104 -3.23 20.39 -0.61
C GLY A 104 -3.17 19.03 -1.31
N ILE A 105 -3.20 18.99 -2.65
CA ILE A 105 -3.22 17.73 -3.39
C ILE A 105 -1.88 17.00 -3.31
N MET A 106 -1.92 15.71 -3.04
CA MET A 106 -0.74 14.84 -3.17
C MET A 106 -0.51 14.44 -4.62
N MET A 107 0.74 14.34 -5.00
CA MET A 107 1.15 13.86 -6.32
C MET A 107 2.15 12.73 -6.17
N VAL A 108 1.98 11.69 -6.96
CA VAL A 108 2.98 10.64 -7.16
C VAL A 108 3.18 10.41 -8.65
N ALA A 109 4.43 10.30 -9.07
CA ALA A 109 4.79 10.06 -10.46
C ALA A 109 5.76 8.87 -10.51
N ARG A 110 5.22 7.69 -10.80
CA ARG A 110 5.94 6.43 -10.71
C ARG A 110 7.26 6.45 -11.47
N HIS A 111 8.32 5.97 -10.80
CA HIS A 111 9.67 5.79 -11.34
C HIS A 111 10.42 7.08 -11.76
N THR A 112 9.80 8.25 -11.68
CA THR A 112 10.45 9.49 -12.12
C THR A 112 11.41 10.09 -11.10
N ASN A 113 11.21 9.80 -9.81
CA ASN A 113 12.02 10.33 -8.68
C ASN A 113 12.16 11.86 -8.72
N THR A 114 11.12 12.56 -9.13
CA THR A 114 11.12 14.03 -9.19
C THR A 114 10.94 14.65 -7.81
N ILE A 115 11.35 15.92 -7.65
CA ILE A 115 11.10 16.71 -6.44
C ILE A 115 9.62 17.07 -6.24
N TYR A 116 8.78 16.81 -7.23
CA TYR A 116 7.34 17.12 -7.19
C TYR A 116 6.51 16.01 -6.58
N GLU A 117 7.09 14.82 -6.36
CA GLU A 117 6.42 13.70 -5.72
C GLU A 117 6.32 13.89 -4.20
N ASN A 118 5.18 13.49 -3.63
CA ASN A 118 4.99 13.46 -2.18
C ASN A 118 5.38 12.12 -1.55
N TYR A 119 5.37 11.03 -2.33
CA TYR A 119 5.79 9.70 -1.91
C TYR A 119 6.18 8.85 -3.13
N ARG A 120 6.78 7.68 -2.89
CA ARG A 120 7.21 6.75 -3.94
C ARG A 120 6.44 5.45 -3.92
N THR A 121 6.40 4.77 -5.06
CA THR A 121 5.58 3.58 -5.27
C THR A 121 6.40 2.40 -5.81
N PRO A 122 7.16 1.70 -4.96
CA PRO A 122 7.75 0.42 -5.37
C PRO A 122 6.64 -0.57 -5.74
N GLU A 123 6.65 -1.02 -7.01
CA GLU A 123 5.63 -1.95 -7.52
C GLU A 123 6.02 -3.38 -7.23
N GLN A 124 5.06 -4.19 -6.71
CA GLN A 124 5.22 -5.62 -6.43
C GLN A 124 6.45 -5.96 -5.57
N LYS A 125 6.98 -4.97 -4.83
CA LYS A 125 8.21 -5.12 -4.02
C LYS A 125 8.02 -4.59 -2.62
N ILE A 126 8.66 -5.24 -1.67
CA ILE A 126 8.77 -4.79 -0.28
C ILE A 126 10.24 -4.51 -0.03
N PRO A 127 10.63 -3.28 0.34
CA PRO A 127 12.01 -2.96 0.72
C PRO A 127 12.48 -3.81 1.92
N ASP A 128 13.77 -4.13 1.98
CA ASP A 128 14.31 -4.91 3.10
C ASP A 128 14.30 -4.16 4.44
N ARG A 129 14.33 -2.83 4.39
CA ARG A 129 14.34 -1.93 5.54
C ARG A 129 13.37 -0.77 5.34
N ALA A 130 13.09 -0.03 6.41
CA ALA A 130 12.36 1.23 6.30
C ALA A 130 13.10 2.21 5.40
N LEU A 131 12.34 2.94 4.59
CA LEU A 131 12.88 3.99 3.73
C LEU A 131 12.81 5.33 4.48
N ASP A 132 13.65 6.28 4.07
CA ASP A 132 13.73 7.63 4.64
C ASP A 132 12.72 8.62 4.02
N TYR A 133 11.82 8.12 3.20
CA TYR A 133 10.73 8.84 2.56
C TYR A 133 9.41 8.04 2.64
N PRO A 134 8.25 8.71 2.56
CA PRO A 134 6.96 8.03 2.46
C PRO A 134 6.87 7.15 1.21
N TRP A 135 6.27 5.98 1.35
CA TRP A 135 6.13 5.06 0.23
C TRP A 135 4.86 4.21 0.33
N GLU A 136 4.44 3.69 -0.81
CA GLU A 136 3.29 2.82 -0.97
C GLU A 136 3.65 1.68 -1.92
N ALA A 137 3.40 0.44 -1.52
CA ALA A 137 3.53 -0.71 -2.41
C ALA A 137 2.18 -1.00 -3.07
N CYS A 138 2.11 -0.92 -4.38
CA CYS A 138 0.95 -1.36 -5.15
C CYS A 138 1.14 -2.81 -5.59
N MET A 139 0.15 -3.65 -5.27
CA MET A 139 0.16 -5.08 -5.58
C MET A 139 -1.24 -5.56 -5.97
N THR A 140 -1.29 -6.57 -6.83
CA THR A 140 -2.54 -7.21 -7.23
C THR A 140 -3.02 -8.22 -6.19
N MET A 141 -4.33 -8.31 -5.98
CA MET A 141 -4.95 -9.39 -5.20
C MET A 141 -4.94 -10.70 -5.99
N ALA A 142 -5.05 -10.62 -7.31
CA ALA A 142 -5.02 -11.74 -8.25
C ALA A 142 -3.72 -11.70 -9.10
N THR A 143 -3.70 -12.37 -10.25
CA THR A 143 -2.51 -12.42 -11.12
C THR A 143 -2.37 -11.22 -12.05
N GLN A 144 -3.46 -10.47 -12.30
CA GLN A 144 -3.50 -9.34 -13.21
C GLN A 144 -3.96 -8.06 -12.51
N TRP A 145 -3.59 -6.90 -13.08
CA TRP A 145 -4.09 -5.59 -12.65
C TRP A 145 -5.55 -5.38 -13.05
N SER A 146 -5.88 -5.75 -14.29
CA SER A 146 -7.24 -5.71 -14.82
C SER A 146 -8.00 -6.99 -14.48
N TYR A 147 -9.31 -6.95 -14.70
CA TYR A 147 -10.14 -8.14 -14.63
C TYR A 147 -9.68 -9.21 -15.62
N LYS A 148 -9.66 -10.44 -15.16
CA LYS A 148 -9.46 -11.65 -15.96
C LYS A 148 -10.48 -12.68 -15.51
N PRO A 149 -11.26 -13.30 -16.43
CA PRO A 149 -12.12 -14.43 -16.10
C PRO A 149 -11.28 -15.56 -15.46
N ASP A 150 -11.83 -16.21 -14.44
CA ASP A 150 -11.22 -17.36 -13.77
C ASP A 150 -9.77 -17.10 -13.27
N ASP A 151 -9.50 -15.87 -12.79
CA ASP A 151 -8.17 -15.52 -12.28
C ASP A 151 -7.88 -16.21 -10.95
N SER A 152 -6.60 -16.39 -10.64
CA SER A 152 -6.13 -16.98 -9.39
C SER A 152 -5.87 -15.87 -8.37
N TYR A 153 -6.56 -15.93 -7.24
CA TYR A 153 -6.42 -14.97 -6.13
C TYR A 153 -5.40 -15.45 -5.10
N LYS A 154 -4.58 -14.54 -4.63
CA LYS A 154 -3.68 -14.77 -3.50
C LYS A 154 -4.49 -15.20 -2.27
N SER A 155 -3.89 -16.01 -1.42
CA SER A 155 -4.53 -16.38 -0.16
C SER A 155 -4.62 -15.17 0.79
N THR A 156 -5.60 -15.17 1.67
CA THR A 156 -5.71 -14.15 2.73
C THR A 156 -4.46 -14.11 3.60
N HIS A 157 -3.86 -15.27 3.87
CA HIS A 157 -2.60 -15.40 4.57
C HIS A 157 -1.46 -14.63 3.87
N ASP A 158 -1.31 -14.77 2.55
CA ASP A 158 -0.26 -14.09 1.79
C ASP A 158 -0.50 -12.58 1.76
N ILE A 159 -1.76 -12.15 1.61
CA ILE A 159 -2.13 -10.74 1.62
C ILE A 159 -1.85 -10.10 2.98
N LEU A 160 -2.24 -10.74 4.09
CA LEU A 160 -2.00 -10.25 5.44
C LEU A 160 -0.52 -10.24 5.81
N THR A 161 0.22 -11.29 5.43
CA THR A 161 1.68 -11.33 5.58
C THR A 161 2.35 -10.18 4.83
N THR A 162 1.90 -9.91 3.61
CA THR A 162 2.38 -8.78 2.80
C THR A 162 2.06 -7.44 3.44
N LEU A 163 0.81 -7.22 3.87
CA LEU A 163 0.37 -6.01 4.59
C LEU A 163 1.27 -5.73 5.79
N VAL A 164 1.45 -6.71 6.66
CA VAL A 164 2.26 -6.56 7.88
C VAL A 164 3.72 -6.26 7.54
N GLN A 165 4.28 -6.92 6.54
CA GLN A 165 5.66 -6.66 6.12
C GLN A 165 5.85 -5.25 5.54
N ILE A 166 4.88 -4.72 4.79
CA ILE A 166 4.89 -3.35 4.27
C ILE A 166 4.83 -2.35 5.43
N VAL A 167 3.83 -2.50 6.31
CA VAL A 167 3.60 -1.55 7.41
C VAL A 167 4.75 -1.56 8.43
N SER A 168 5.36 -2.73 8.68
CA SER A 168 6.53 -2.84 9.58
C SER A 168 7.74 -2.04 9.08
N ARG A 169 7.80 -1.73 7.79
CA ARG A 169 8.83 -0.89 7.17
C ARG A 169 8.37 0.53 6.84
N GLY A 170 7.21 0.93 7.40
CA GLY A 170 6.68 2.29 7.28
C GLY A 170 6.02 2.60 5.93
N GLY A 171 5.65 1.55 5.16
CA GLY A 171 4.94 1.71 3.91
C GLY A 171 3.42 1.63 4.06
N ASN A 172 2.72 2.06 3.02
CA ASN A 172 1.30 1.85 2.82
C ASN A 172 1.08 0.74 1.78
N PHE A 173 -0.03 0.03 1.92
CA PHE A 173 -0.37 -1.07 1.02
C PHE A 173 -1.57 -0.70 0.15
N LEU A 174 -1.36 -0.58 -1.15
CA LEU A 174 -2.39 -0.43 -2.18
C LEU A 174 -2.68 -1.81 -2.77
N LEU A 175 -3.78 -2.44 -2.36
CA LEU A 175 -4.21 -3.73 -2.87
C LEU A 175 -5.21 -3.53 -4.01
N ASN A 176 -4.77 -3.85 -5.23
CA ASN A 176 -5.60 -3.73 -6.43
C ASN A 176 -6.54 -4.92 -6.58
N VAL A 177 -7.76 -4.63 -6.98
CA VAL A 177 -8.79 -5.60 -7.39
C VAL A 177 -9.41 -5.14 -8.70
N GLY A 178 -9.41 -5.98 -9.73
CA GLY A 178 -10.02 -5.68 -11.03
C GLY A 178 -11.53 -6.00 -11.03
N PRO A 179 -12.43 -5.00 -11.21
CA PRO A 179 -13.86 -5.26 -11.36
C PRO A 179 -14.17 -5.89 -12.73
N GLY A 180 -15.20 -6.73 -12.76
CA GLY A 180 -15.74 -7.31 -13.98
C GLY A 180 -16.41 -6.29 -14.90
N PRO A 181 -16.87 -6.71 -16.09
CA PRO A 181 -17.52 -5.83 -17.06
C PRO A 181 -18.83 -5.18 -16.57
N ASP A 182 -19.47 -5.80 -15.58
CA ASP A 182 -20.68 -5.34 -14.90
C ASP A 182 -20.38 -4.40 -13.72
N GLY A 183 -19.09 -4.18 -13.40
CA GLY A 183 -18.63 -3.38 -12.25
C GLY A 183 -18.58 -4.14 -10.93
N GLU A 184 -18.93 -5.44 -10.91
CA GLU A 184 -18.85 -6.28 -9.73
C GLU A 184 -17.47 -6.93 -9.59
N LEU A 185 -17.09 -7.23 -8.36
CA LEU A 185 -15.88 -8.01 -8.10
C LEU A 185 -16.19 -9.51 -8.15
N ALA A 186 -15.19 -10.31 -8.45
CA ALA A 186 -15.32 -11.76 -8.36
C ALA A 186 -15.65 -12.22 -6.93
N PRO A 187 -16.40 -13.31 -6.73
CA PRO A 187 -16.76 -13.81 -5.41
C PRO A 187 -15.56 -14.05 -4.50
N GLU A 188 -14.45 -14.52 -5.05
CA GLU A 188 -13.19 -14.74 -4.33
C GLU A 188 -12.61 -13.44 -3.78
N ALA A 189 -12.74 -12.33 -4.53
CA ALA A 189 -12.29 -11.02 -4.06
C ALA A 189 -13.11 -10.55 -2.87
N TYR A 190 -14.44 -10.69 -2.92
CA TYR A 190 -15.33 -10.38 -1.79
C TYR A 190 -14.99 -11.22 -0.56
N GLN A 191 -14.72 -12.52 -0.75
CA GLN A 191 -14.31 -13.42 0.33
C GLN A 191 -13.00 -12.94 0.97
N ARG A 192 -11.96 -12.64 0.16
CA ARG A 192 -10.67 -12.13 0.67
C ARG A 192 -10.82 -10.83 1.43
N LEU A 193 -11.61 -9.89 0.88
CA LEU A 193 -11.86 -8.60 1.55
C LEU A 193 -12.59 -8.78 2.88
N LYS A 194 -13.54 -9.72 2.95
CA LYS A 194 -14.20 -10.05 4.22
C LYS A 194 -13.24 -10.63 5.25
N GLU A 195 -12.46 -11.61 4.87
CA GLU A 195 -11.47 -12.26 5.74
C GLU A 195 -10.41 -11.26 6.25
N ILE A 196 -9.93 -10.36 5.38
CA ILE A 196 -9.04 -9.24 5.75
C ILE A 196 -9.75 -8.31 6.73
N GLY A 197 -11.03 -7.98 6.48
CA GLY A 197 -11.84 -7.13 7.35
C GLY A 197 -12.00 -7.72 8.74
N ASP A 198 -12.30 -9.01 8.84
CA ASP A 198 -12.43 -9.74 10.12
C ASP A 198 -11.08 -9.72 10.89
N TRP A 199 -9.97 -9.96 10.22
CA TRP A 199 -8.63 -9.86 10.82
C TRP A 199 -8.32 -8.44 11.30
N MET A 200 -8.69 -7.42 10.52
CA MET A 200 -8.49 -6.01 10.85
C MET A 200 -9.31 -5.57 12.07
N GLN A 201 -10.48 -6.17 12.34
CA GLN A 201 -11.24 -5.90 13.57
C GLN A 201 -10.43 -6.24 14.83
N VAL A 202 -9.58 -7.25 14.75
CA VAL A 202 -8.71 -7.70 15.85
C VAL A 202 -7.39 -6.92 15.90
N ASN A 203 -6.78 -6.65 14.75
CA ASN A 203 -5.37 -6.27 14.64
C ASN A 203 -5.11 -4.82 14.18
N SER A 204 -6.15 -4.03 13.87
CA SER A 204 -6.02 -2.69 13.27
C SER A 204 -5.23 -1.69 14.11
N GLU A 205 -5.21 -1.83 15.44
CA GLU A 205 -4.43 -0.97 16.34
C GLU A 205 -2.93 -1.04 16.04
N GLY A 206 -2.42 -2.23 15.68
CA GLY A 206 -1.02 -2.45 15.32
C GLY A 206 -0.69 -2.15 13.85
N ILE A 207 -1.69 -1.74 13.05
CA ILE A 207 -1.55 -1.40 11.63
C ILE A 207 -1.73 0.10 11.40
N HIS A 208 -2.88 0.67 11.83
CA HIS A 208 -3.21 2.07 11.54
C HIS A 208 -2.49 3.08 12.44
N GLY A 209 -1.88 4.07 11.81
CA GLY A 209 -1.18 5.15 12.51
C GLY A 209 0.07 4.69 13.26
N THR A 210 0.63 3.56 12.86
CA THR A 210 1.89 3.04 13.40
C THR A 210 3.10 3.57 12.63
N LYS A 211 4.27 3.38 13.22
CA LYS A 211 5.58 3.73 12.62
C LYS A 211 6.44 2.48 12.54
N ALA A 212 7.35 2.47 11.58
CA ALA A 212 8.42 1.49 11.52
C ALA A 212 9.31 1.58 12.76
N ILE A 213 9.75 0.42 13.27
CA ILE A 213 10.70 0.34 14.37
C ILE A 213 11.73 -0.77 14.08
N ALA A 214 13.01 -0.43 14.16
CA ALA A 214 14.07 -1.42 13.98
C ALA A 214 14.00 -2.50 15.10
N PRO A 215 14.27 -3.77 14.76
CA PRO A 215 14.85 -4.28 13.51
C PRO A 215 13.84 -4.53 12.38
N TYR A 216 12.61 -4.02 12.45
CA TYR A 216 11.48 -4.20 11.52
C TYR A 216 10.95 -5.64 11.48
N LYS A 217 11.83 -6.62 11.48
CA LYS A 217 11.54 -8.04 11.49
C LYS A 217 12.68 -8.80 12.14
N GLU A 218 12.35 -9.79 12.95
CA GLU A 218 13.29 -10.82 13.42
C GLU A 218 12.66 -12.20 13.23
N ASP A 219 13.37 -13.10 12.60
CA ASP A 219 12.88 -14.41 12.18
C ASP A 219 11.51 -14.29 11.44
N ARG A 220 10.45 -14.73 12.09
CA ARG A 220 9.07 -14.70 11.56
C ARG A 220 8.20 -13.64 12.26
N ILE A 221 8.78 -12.69 12.96
CA ILE A 221 8.06 -11.66 13.69
C ILE A 221 8.37 -10.29 13.09
N ALA A 222 7.35 -9.60 12.59
CA ALA A 222 7.46 -8.24 12.10
C ALA A 222 6.95 -7.24 13.14
N PHE A 223 7.56 -6.05 13.20
CA PHE A 223 7.31 -5.07 14.25
C PHE A 223 6.78 -3.75 13.71
N THR A 224 5.78 -3.22 14.39
CA THR A 224 5.34 -1.83 14.26
C THR A 224 5.34 -1.17 15.63
N SER A 225 5.28 0.16 15.67
CA SER A 225 5.22 0.90 16.94
C SER A 225 4.18 2.01 16.89
N LYS A 226 3.54 2.26 18.04
CA LYS A 226 2.65 3.39 18.22
C LYS A 226 2.66 3.80 19.69
N ASP A 227 2.90 5.06 19.95
CA ASP A 227 3.07 5.60 21.30
C ASP A 227 4.14 4.81 22.08
N ASN A 228 3.79 4.26 23.24
CA ASN A 228 4.67 3.47 24.08
C ASN A 228 4.54 1.95 23.85
N ASN A 229 3.97 1.54 22.74
CA ASN A 229 3.74 0.13 22.43
C ASN A 229 4.53 -0.32 21.19
N VAL A 230 4.99 -1.55 21.23
CA VAL A 230 5.43 -2.32 20.06
C VAL A 230 4.40 -3.38 19.77
N TYR A 231 4.06 -3.54 18.50
CA TYR A 231 3.20 -4.61 18.02
C TYR A 231 4.08 -5.61 17.27
N ALA A 232 4.08 -6.84 17.74
CA ALA A 232 4.87 -7.93 17.19
C ALA A 232 3.92 -8.91 16.49
N PHE A 233 4.00 -8.97 15.17
CA PHE A 233 3.16 -9.84 14.35
C PHE A 233 3.91 -11.11 13.99
N TYR A 234 3.45 -12.25 14.52
CA TYR A 234 3.97 -13.56 14.18
C TYR A 234 3.42 -14.00 12.82
N LEU A 235 4.28 -14.06 11.82
CA LEU A 235 3.96 -14.48 10.46
C LEU A 235 4.00 -16.00 10.39
N ASN A 236 2.89 -16.64 10.77
CA ASN A 236 2.78 -18.11 10.77
C ASN A 236 2.90 -18.67 9.34
N ALA A 237 3.32 -19.94 9.24
CA ALA A 237 3.19 -20.65 7.97
C ALA A 237 1.72 -20.98 7.69
N LYS A 238 1.42 -21.30 6.45
CA LYS A 238 0.09 -21.81 6.09
C LYS A 238 -0.20 -23.06 6.93
N ASP A 239 -1.41 -23.11 7.47
CA ASP A 239 -1.92 -24.23 8.31
C ASP A 239 -1.12 -24.47 9.60
N GLU A 240 -0.29 -23.52 10.04
CA GLU A 240 0.44 -23.62 11.30
C GLU A 240 -0.45 -23.25 12.48
N TYR A 241 -0.47 -24.12 13.49
CA TYR A 241 -1.14 -23.84 14.75
C TYR A 241 -0.36 -22.83 15.59
N MET A 242 -1.08 -22.06 16.41
CA MET A 242 -0.47 -21.09 17.31
C MET A 242 0.54 -21.79 18.25
N PRO A 243 1.81 -21.34 18.29
CA PRO A 243 2.85 -21.95 19.10
C PRO A 243 2.58 -21.77 20.61
N SER A 244 3.12 -22.65 21.44
CA SER A 244 3.04 -22.50 22.89
C SER A 244 3.93 -21.39 23.46
N VAL A 245 4.97 -21.02 22.70
CA VAL A 245 5.94 -19.99 23.08
C VAL A 245 6.30 -19.15 21.83
N VAL A 246 6.29 -17.84 22.00
CA VAL A 246 6.82 -16.89 21.02
C VAL A 246 8.04 -16.18 21.61
N LYS A 247 9.16 -16.19 20.89
CA LYS A 247 10.41 -15.55 21.31
C LYS A 247 10.57 -14.20 20.62
N ILE A 248 10.91 -13.17 21.39
CA ILE A 248 11.22 -11.82 20.89
C ILE A 248 12.54 -11.39 21.53
N ARG A 249 13.53 -11.04 20.69
CA ARG A 249 14.87 -10.62 21.17
C ARG A 249 14.98 -9.11 21.33
N SER A 250 14.34 -8.35 20.45
CA SER A 250 14.60 -6.91 20.32
C SER A 250 13.85 -6.03 21.32
N PHE A 251 12.83 -6.55 22.00
CA PHE A 251 11.98 -5.74 22.88
C PHE A 251 11.68 -6.43 24.20
N VAL A 252 11.78 -5.67 25.29
CA VAL A 252 11.47 -6.14 26.64
C VAL A 252 10.32 -5.30 27.22
N PRO A 253 9.21 -5.94 27.66
CA PRO A 253 8.07 -5.23 28.25
C PRO A 253 8.40 -4.62 29.62
N VAL A 254 7.73 -3.52 29.99
CA VAL A 254 7.96 -2.79 31.25
C VAL A 254 7.50 -3.52 32.51
N SER A 255 6.56 -4.47 32.39
CA SER A 255 6.00 -5.21 33.53
C SER A 255 5.43 -6.56 33.14
N ALA A 256 5.19 -7.43 34.13
CA ALA A 256 4.60 -8.75 33.93
C ALA A 256 3.19 -8.71 33.25
N LYS A 257 2.48 -7.58 33.33
CA LYS A 257 1.14 -7.40 32.75
C LYS A 257 1.15 -6.55 31.47
N SER A 258 2.28 -6.44 30.80
CA SER A 258 2.48 -5.55 29.64
C SER A 258 2.48 -6.27 28.29
N VAL A 259 2.13 -7.55 28.23
CA VAL A 259 2.06 -8.34 26.99
C VAL A 259 0.66 -8.86 26.78
N PHE A 260 0.08 -8.58 25.61
CA PHE A 260 -1.25 -9.04 25.23
C PHE A 260 -1.20 -9.69 23.85
N LEU A 261 -1.98 -10.74 23.63
CA LEU A 261 -2.38 -11.16 22.29
C LEU A 261 -3.54 -10.25 21.85
N MET A 262 -3.48 -9.68 20.68
CA MET A 262 -4.54 -8.82 20.17
C MET A 262 -5.84 -9.62 20.01
N GLY A 263 -6.96 -9.04 20.42
CA GLY A 263 -8.25 -9.73 20.53
C GLY A 263 -8.41 -10.60 21.81
N HIS A 264 -7.40 -10.69 22.65
CA HIS A 264 -7.49 -11.40 23.95
C HIS A 264 -7.41 -10.41 25.11
N ASN A 265 -8.41 -10.43 26.01
CA ASN A 265 -8.59 -9.42 27.06
C ASN A 265 -7.67 -9.60 28.30
N ARG A 266 -6.90 -10.66 28.37
CA ARG A 266 -6.01 -10.94 29.52
C ARG A 266 -4.55 -10.84 29.11
N PRO A 267 -3.66 -10.29 29.98
CA PRO A 267 -2.24 -10.28 29.70
C PRO A 267 -1.69 -11.71 29.65
N LEU A 268 -0.75 -11.94 28.76
CA LEU A 268 -0.03 -13.20 28.66
C LEU A 268 1.16 -13.21 29.65
N LYS A 269 1.48 -14.39 30.16
CA LYS A 269 2.71 -14.58 30.90
C LYS A 269 3.91 -14.55 29.99
N TRP A 270 4.99 -13.97 30.45
CA TRP A 270 6.26 -13.97 29.77
C TRP A 270 7.41 -14.07 30.73
N LYS A 271 8.56 -14.51 30.29
CA LYS A 271 9.80 -14.58 31.10
C LYS A 271 10.94 -13.95 30.30
N LYS A 272 11.87 -13.29 30.98
CA LYS A 272 13.11 -12.79 30.42
C LYS A 272 14.05 -13.97 30.16
N THR A 273 14.75 -13.93 29.05
CA THR A 273 15.81 -14.87 28.67
C THR A 273 17.14 -14.12 28.51
N GLY A 274 18.22 -14.81 28.23
CA GLY A 274 19.52 -14.16 28.04
C GLY A 274 19.56 -13.21 26.86
N ASP A 275 18.76 -13.48 25.83
CA ASP A 275 18.73 -12.79 24.54
C ASP A 275 17.38 -12.14 24.23
N GLY A 276 16.49 -11.96 25.22
CA GLY A 276 15.18 -11.35 25.00
C GLY A 276 14.10 -11.81 25.94
N ILE A 277 12.93 -12.16 25.39
CA ILE A 277 11.77 -12.67 26.14
C ILE A 277 11.16 -13.90 25.47
N GLU A 278 10.50 -14.72 26.28
CA GLU A 278 9.59 -15.78 25.84
C GLU A 278 8.18 -15.47 26.32
N ILE A 279 7.23 -15.30 25.38
CA ILE A 279 5.81 -15.14 25.65
C ILE A 279 5.18 -16.52 25.70
N ILE A 280 4.49 -16.85 26.80
CA ILE A 280 3.86 -18.15 27.03
C ILE A 280 2.38 -18.04 26.66
N ILE A 281 1.93 -18.84 25.70
CA ILE A 281 0.55 -18.82 25.21
C ILE A 281 -0.22 -20.00 25.82
N PRO A 282 -1.27 -19.73 26.63
CA PRO A 282 -2.07 -20.79 27.26
C PRO A 282 -2.73 -21.71 26.22
N GLU A 283 -2.91 -22.98 26.57
CA GLU A 283 -3.54 -23.95 25.68
C GLU A 283 -4.97 -23.54 25.26
N SER A 284 -5.73 -22.96 26.21
CA SER A 284 -7.08 -22.47 25.94
C SER A 284 -7.12 -21.37 24.86
N VAL A 285 -6.08 -20.52 24.80
CA VAL A 285 -5.94 -19.48 23.77
C VAL A 285 -5.50 -20.11 22.44
N ARG A 286 -4.59 -21.07 22.48
CA ARG A 286 -4.11 -21.77 21.27
C ARG A 286 -5.21 -22.61 20.59
N LYS A 287 -6.13 -23.19 21.37
CA LYS A 287 -7.28 -23.94 20.84
C LYS A 287 -8.37 -23.04 20.22
N ASN A 288 -8.49 -21.80 20.70
CA ASN A 288 -9.46 -20.82 20.21
C ASN A 288 -8.78 -19.45 20.09
N PRO A 289 -7.91 -19.25 19.09
CA PRO A 289 -7.23 -17.99 18.90
C PRO A 289 -8.21 -16.91 18.42
N PRO A 290 -7.94 -15.62 18.71
CA PRO A 290 -8.80 -14.51 18.26
C PRO A 290 -8.87 -14.37 16.73
N CYS A 291 -7.90 -14.90 16.02
CA CYS A 291 -7.85 -15.04 14.57
C CYS A 291 -6.91 -16.19 14.18
N ASP A 292 -7.07 -16.72 12.97
CA ASP A 292 -6.33 -17.90 12.52
C ASP A 292 -5.01 -17.55 11.78
N LEU A 293 -4.87 -16.30 11.36
CA LEU A 293 -3.76 -15.84 10.52
C LEU A 293 -3.04 -14.66 11.17
N VAL A 294 -1.73 -14.65 11.08
CA VAL A 294 -0.85 -13.53 11.48
C VAL A 294 -1.22 -12.97 12.85
N TRP A 295 -0.73 -13.60 13.90
CA TRP A 295 -1.09 -13.23 15.28
C TRP A 295 -0.32 -12.02 15.77
N GLY A 296 -1.06 -10.98 16.16
CA GLY A 296 -0.50 -9.74 16.71
C GLY A 296 -0.36 -9.78 18.23
N PHE A 297 0.82 -9.43 18.72
CA PHE A 297 1.11 -9.24 20.15
C PHE A 297 1.40 -7.77 20.43
N LYS A 298 0.76 -7.21 21.45
CA LYS A 298 1.00 -5.85 21.92
C LYS A 298 1.92 -5.90 23.15
N LEU A 299 3.04 -5.22 23.07
CA LEU A 299 4.03 -5.08 24.14
C LEU A 299 4.10 -3.61 24.56
N LYS A 300 3.81 -3.30 25.81
CA LYS A 300 4.10 -1.96 26.36
C LYS A 300 5.57 -1.92 26.77
N ILE A 301 6.35 -0.99 26.18
CA ILE A 301 7.81 -0.90 26.34
C ILE A 301 8.27 0.37 27.08
N LYS A 302 7.37 1.31 27.35
CA LYS A 302 7.60 2.54 28.14
C LYS A 302 6.38 2.89 28.96
#